data_6a82422973fd46af99eb076f6264c998
#
_entry.id   6a82422973fd46af99eb076f6264c998
#
_cell.length_a   1.000
_cell.length_b   1.000
_cell.length_c   1.000
_cell.angle_alpha   90.00
_cell.angle_beta   90.00
_cell.angle_gamma   90.00
#
_symmetry.space_group_name_H-M   'P 1'
#
loop_
_entity.id
_entity.type
_entity.pdbx_description
1 polymer ?
#
loop_
_entity_poly.entity_id
_entity_poly.type
_entity_poly.pdbx_seq_one_letter_code
_entity_poly.pdbx_strand_id
1 'polypeptide(L)'
;VNAILVGLQQPGGFGYNRGTGLSIPSAAKTGTTNEAKAVWYVGYTPEISAASMIAGINSKGQPSKLAGAKLRGRVVSYNDAAGSALAGPQWKAAMGRIEKDLTPAKFDPVAVKVSVLKKVRRND
;
A
#
# COMPACT_ATOMS: atom_id res chain seq x y z
N VAL A 1 4.36 -13.83 5.41
CA VAL A 1 4.32 -12.43 4.91
C VAL A 1 3.04 -12.21 4.11
N ASN A 2 2.72 -13.00 3.08
CA ASN A 2 1.52 -12.83 2.24
C ASN A 2 0.23 -12.70 3.06
N ALA A 3 -0.01 -13.56 4.06
CA ALA A 3 -1.22 -13.53 4.87
C ALA A 3 -1.45 -12.18 5.59
N ILE A 4 -0.38 -11.50 5.98
CA ILE A 4 -0.46 -10.17 6.60
C ILE A 4 -0.76 -9.11 5.55
N LEU A 5 -0.07 -9.16 4.41
CA LEU A 5 -0.21 -8.16 3.35
C LEU A 5 -1.55 -8.27 2.59
N VAL A 6 -2.12 -9.48 2.51
CA VAL A 6 -3.47 -9.70 2.00
C VAL A 6 -4.52 -8.99 2.86
N GLY A 7 -4.36 -9.00 4.18
CA GLY A 7 -5.28 -8.31 5.09
C GLY A 7 -5.44 -6.81 4.80
N LEU A 8 -4.41 -6.16 4.25
CA LEU A 8 -4.49 -4.74 3.86
C LEU A 8 -5.49 -4.50 2.71
N GLN A 9 -5.68 -5.49 1.84
CA GLN A 9 -6.53 -5.42 0.65
C GLN A 9 -7.93 -6.01 0.86
N GLN A 10 -8.20 -6.62 2.01
CA GLN A 10 -9.51 -7.20 2.33
C GLN A 10 -10.44 -6.19 3.02
N PRO A 11 -11.77 -6.43 3.02
CA PRO A 11 -12.74 -5.62 3.76
C PRO A 11 -12.29 -5.42 5.22
N GLY A 12 -12.27 -4.16 5.68
CA GLY A 12 -11.72 -3.77 6.98
C GLY A 12 -10.21 -3.47 6.97
N GLY A 13 -9.49 -3.86 5.95
CA GLY A 13 -8.07 -3.53 5.78
C GLY A 13 -7.84 -2.07 5.39
N PHE A 14 -6.67 -1.56 5.73
CA PHE A 14 -6.33 -0.15 5.53
C PHE A 14 -6.37 0.27 4.05
N GLY A 15 -5.85 -0.54 3.14
CA GLY A 15 -5.88 -0.27 1.70
C GLY A 15 -7.31 -0.38 1.14
N TYR A 16 -8.05 -1.41 1.52
CA TYR A 16 -9.43 -1.60 1.10
C TYR A 16 -10.31 -0.40 1.48
N ASN A 17 -10.22 0.06 2.72
CA ASN A 17 -11.00 1.20 3.21
C ASN A 17 -10.60 2.53 2.53
N ARG A 18 -9.45 2.59 1.89
CA ARG A 18 -8.99 3.71 1.06
C ARG A 18 -9.30 3.51 -0.44
N GLY A 19 -10.07 2.49 -0.79
CA GLY A 19 -10.51 2.22 -2.16
C GLY A 19 -9.44 1.59 -3.06
N THR A 20 -8.38 1.00 -2.49
CA THR A 20 -7.31 0.35 -3.27
C THR A 20 -7.48 -1.16 -3.41
N GLY A 21 -8.51 -1.76 -2.78
CA GLY A 21 -8.80 -3.20 -2.91
C GLY A 21 -9.13 -3.61 -4.35
N LEU A 22 -8.65 -4.77 -4.78
CA LEU A 22 -9.04 -5.41 -6.04
C LEU A 22 -10.22 -6.37 -5.81
N SER A 23 -10.90 -6.77 -6.88
CA SER A 23 -11.94 -7.81 -6.83
C SER A 23 -11.36 -9.22 -6.76
N ILE A 24 -10.08 -9.39 -7.09
CA ILE A 24 -9.33 -10.64 -7.01
C ILE A 24 -8.38 -10.63 -5.81
N PRO A 25 -7.90 -11.80 -5.33
CA PRO A 25 -6.94 -11.88 -4.25
C PRO A 25 -5.68 -11.05 -4.54
N SER A 26 -5.38 -10.13 -3.65
CA SER A 26 -4.22 -9.24 -3.77
C SER A 26 -3.62 -8.94 -2.41
N ALA A 27 -2.37 -8.54 -2.42
CA ALA A 27 -1.61 -8.13 -1.25
C ALA A 27 -0.94 -6.79 -1.54
N ALA A 28 -0.78 -5.94 -0.54
CA ALA A 28 -0.14 -4.65 -0.75
C ALA A 28 0.56 -4.12 0.50
N LYS A 29 1.41 -3.11 0.27
CA LYS A 29 2.08 -2.34 1.32
C LYS A 29 2.32 -0.92 0.86
N THR A 30 2.06 0.01 1.75
CA THR A 30 2.41 1.43 1.58
C THR A 30 3.83 1.69 2.04
N GLY A 31 4.46 2.71 1.48
CA GLY A 31 5.73 3.24 1.91
C GLY A 31 5.70 4.77 1.92
N THR A 32 6.35 5.38 2.89
CA THR A 32 6.49 6.83 2.98
C THR A 32 7.91 7.14 3.46
N THR A 33 8.64 7.96 2.70
CA THR A 33 9.97 8.41 3.11
C THR A 33 9.86 9.44 4.23
N ASN A 34 10.98 9.70 4.91
CA ASN A 34 11.05 10.77 5.89
C ASN A 34 10.55 12.09 5.28
N GLU A 35 9.77 12.85 6.06
CA GLU A 35 9.14 14.09 5.64
C GLU A 35 8.18 13.95 4.44
N ALA A 36 7.75 12.74 4.10
CA ALA A 36 6.87 12.45 2.97
C ALA A 36 7.34 13.10 1.65
N LYS A 37 8.63 13.02 1.34
CA LYS A 37 9.19 13.48 0.06
C LYS A 37 8.86 12.53 -1.08
N ALA A 38 8.67 11.26 -0.79
CA ALA A 38 8.15 10.26 -1.71
C ALA A 38 7.21 9.31 -0.98
N VAL A 39 6.15 8.90 -1.65
CA VAL A 39 5.19 7.93 -1.16
C VAL A 39 5.01 6.81 -2.17
N TRP A 40 4.85 5.58 -1.66
CA TRP A 40 4.80 4.37 -2.43
C TRP A 40 3.55 3.55 -2.13
N TYR A 41 3.07 2.87 -3.13
CA TYR A 41 2.12 1.77 -2.99
C TYR A 41 2.61 0.60 -3.84
N VAL A 42 2.96 -0.49 -3.20
CA VAL A 42 3.42 -1.71 -3.85
C VAL A 42 2.39 -2.79 -3.58
N GLY A 43 1.89 -3.42 -4.62
CA GLY A 43 0.90 -4.48 -4.47
C GLY A 43 1.04 -5.52 -5.56
N TYR A 44 0.50 -6.70 -5.30
CA TYR A 44 0.63 -7.84 -6.18
C TYR A 44 -0.55 -8.81 -6.05
N THR A 45 -0.79 -9.55 -7.10
CA THR A 45 -1.60 -10.76 -7.15
C THR A 45 -0.66 -11.96 -7.22
N PRO A 46 -1.13 -13.21 -7.21
CA PRO A 46 -0.27 -14.37 -7.48
C PRO A 46 0.46 -14.34 -8.83
N GLU A 47 -0.02 -13.56 -9.80
CA GLU A 47 0.51 -13.54 -11.17
C GLU A 47 1.35 -12.32 -11.49
N ILE A 48 1.03 -11.15 -10.92
CA ILE A 48 1.67 -9.87 -11.29
C ILE A 48 1.89 -8.99 -10.09
N SER A 49 2.98 -8.24 -10.11
CA SER A 49 3.27 -7.18 -9.14
C SER A 49 3.38 -5.82 -9.82
N ALA A 50 2.98 -4.78 -9.11
CA ALA A 50 3.11 -3.40 -9.56
C ALA A 50 3.46 -2.48 -8.39
N ALA A 51 4.23 -1.45 -8.70
CA ALA A 51 4.56 -0.39 -7.77
C ALA A 51 4.15 0.96 -8.34
N SER A 52 3.61 1.82 -7.49
CA SER A 52 3.32 3.20 -7.80
C SER A 52 4.08 4.11 -6.83
N MET A 53 4.63 5.19 -7.34
CA MET A 53 5.36 6.17 -6.56
C MET A 53 4.95 7.58 -6.96
N ILE A 54 4.83 8.45 -5.97
CA ILE A 54 4.73 9.90 -6.19
C ILE A 54 5.81 10.57 -5.34
N ALA A 55 6.63 11.41 -5.97
CA ALA A 55 7.69 12.14 -5.32
C ALA A 55 7.50 13.65 -5.54
N GLY A 56 7.81 14.43 -4.51
CA GLY A 56 7.84 15.89 -4.58
C GLY A 56 9.22 16.38 -5.02
N ILE A 57 9.22 17.37 -5.92
CA ILE A 57 10.43 18.10 -6.31
C ILE A 57 10.18 19.61 -6.18
N ASN A 58 11.21 20.36 -5.82
CA ASN A 58 11.16 21.82 -5.83
C ASN A 58 11.55 22.38 -7.20
N SER A 59 11.51 23.71 -7.35
CA SER A 59 11.89 24.41 -8.59
C SER A 59 13.33 24.15 -9.06
N LYS A 60 14.19 23.65 -8.17
CA LYS A 60 15.59 23.29 -8.49
C LYS A 60 15.75 21.79 -8.80
N GLY A 61 14.66 21.03 -8.90
CA GLY A 61 14.70 19.59 -9.13
C GLY A 61 15.12 18.72 -7.93
N GLN A 62 15.18 19.30 -6.74
CA GLN A 62 15.58 18.59 -5.53
C GLN A 62 14.37 17.99 -4.82
N PRO A 63 14.51 16.85 -4.11
CA PRO A 63 13.42 16.25 -3.34
C PRO A 63 12.80 17.23 -2.34
N SER A 64 11.48 17.37 -2.37
CA SER A 64 10.71 18.23 -1.46
C SER A 64 9.50 17.52 -0.89
N LYS A 65 8.97 18.07 0.22
CA LYS A 65 7.78 17.51 0.87
C LYS A 65 6.57 17.55 -0.05
N LEU A 66 5.79 16.49 -0.05
CA LEU A 66 4.51 16.43 -0.77
C LEU A 66 3.43 17.26 -0.09
N ALA A 67 3.44 17.36 1.25
CA ALA A 67 2.54 18.24 1.98
C ALA A 67 2.76 19.70 1.56
N GLY A 68 1.69 20.40 1.20
CA GLY A 68 1.74 21.76 0.65
C GLY A 68 1.95 21.84 -0.86
N ALA A 69 2.35 20.76 -1.53
CA ALA A 69 2.48 20.72 -2.97
C ALA A 69 1.10 20.78 -3.65
N LYS A 70 1.03 21.35 -4.85
CA LYS A 70 -0.18 21.32 -5.68
C LYS A 70 -0.18 20.10 -6.60
N LEU A 71 -1.18 19.24 -6.46
CA LEU A 71 -1.40 18.09 -7.33
C LEU A 71 -2.79 18.22 -7.98
N ARG A 72 -2.86 18.28 -9.29
CA ARG A 72 -4.12 18.47 -10.04
C ARG A 72 -4.99 19.63 -9.52
N GLY A 73 -4.36 20.76 -9.20
CA GLY A 73 -5.04 21.96 -8.72
C GLY A 73 -5.42 21.95 -7.22
N ARG A 74 -5.17 20.85 -6.50
CA ARG A 74 -5.43 20.74 -5.06
C ARG A 74 -4.13 20.76 -4.27
N VAL A 75 -4.15 21.41 -3.13
CA VAL A 75 -3.02 21.37 -2.19
C VAL A 75 -3.07 20.05 -1.42
N VAL A 76 -1.97 19.31 -1.41
CA VAL A 76 -1.83 18.07 -0.64
C VAL A 76 -1.74 18.43 0.84
N SER A 77 -2.68 17.94 1.63
CA SER A 77 -2.64 18.09 3.09
C SER A 77 -1.54 17.21 3.69
N TYR A 78 -1.16 17.48 4.94
CA TYR A 78 -0.21 16.64 5.67
C TYR A 78 -0.70 15.18 5.77
N ASN A 79 -1.99 14.97 6.04
CA ASN A 79 -2.59 13.65 6.20
C ASN A 79 -2.73 12.91 4.86
N ASP A 80 -2.81 13.64 3.74
CA ASP A 80 -2.91 13.06 2.41
C ASP A 80 -1.53 12.78 1.78
N ALA A 81 -0.45 13.27 2.35
CA ALA A 81 0.92 12.98 1.93
C ALA A 81 1.33 11.55 2.35
N ALA A 82 0.58 10.55 1.92
CA ALA A 82 0.71 9.14 2.30
C ALA A 82 0.57 8.22 1.09
N GLY A 83 1.19 7.05 1.15
CA GLY A 83 1.16 6.07 0.07
C GLY A 83 -0.26 5.65 -0.32
N SER A 84 -1.13 5.43 0.65
CA SER A 84 -2.53 5.03 0.39
C SER A 84 -3.38 6.13 -0.24
N ALA A 85 -3.07 7.42 0.05
CA ALA A 85 -3.86 8.54 -0.43
C ALA A 85 -3.43 9.03 -1.81
N LEU A 86 -2.14 8.95 -2.13
CA LEU A 86 -1.58 9.45 -3.39
C LEU A 86 -1.18 8.34 -4.35
N ALA A 87 -0.30 7.43 -3.94
CA ALA A 87 0.20 6.36 -4.80
C ALA A 87 -0.81 5.21 -4.97
N GLY A 88 -1.60 4.91 -3.94
CA GLY A 88 -2.62 3.87 -3.97
C GLY A 88 -3.67 4.03 -5.07
N PRO A 89 -4.31 5.20 -5.23
CA PRO A 89 -5.25 5.42 -6.31
C PRO A 89 -4.66 5.23 -7.71
N GLN A 90 -3.41 5.61 -7.92
CA GLN A 90 -2.69 5.38 -9.18
C GLN A 90 -2.46 3.88 -9.41
N TRP A 91 -2.03 3.17 -8.38
CA TRP A 91 -1.86 1.71 -8.43
C TRP A 91 -3.20 1.02 -8.72
N LYS A 92 -4.28 1.40 -8.03
CA LYS A 92 -5.63 0.84 -8.26
C LYS A 92 -6.13 1.13 -9.66
N ALA A 93 -5.88 2.32 -10.20
CA ALA A 93 -6.29 2.67 -11.56
C ALA A 93 -5.61 1.79 -12.61
N ALA A 94 -4.34 1.43 -12.42
CA ALA A 94 -3.61 0.51 -13.30
C ALA A 94 -4.07 -0.95 -13.11
N MET A 95 -4.01 -1.45 -11.88
CA MET A 95 -4.32 -2.84 -11.57
C MET A 95 -5.80 -3.17 -11.81
N GLY A 96 -6.72 -2.24 -11.53
CA GLY A 96 -8.15 -2.44 -11.76
C GLY A 96 -8.53 -2.53 -13.24
N ARG A 97 -7.68 -2.08 -14.15
CA ARG A 97 -7.91 -2.25 -15.60
C ARG A 97 -7.53 -3.63 -16.09
N ILE A 98 -6.51 -4.22 -15.48
CA ILE A 98 -5.96 -5.53 -15.90
C ILE A 98 -6.49 -6.68 -15.05
N GLU A 99 -7.09 -6.43 -13.88
CA GLU A 99 -7.54 -7.50 -12.97
C GLU A 99 -8.55 -8.47 -13.62
N LYS A 100 -9.36 -8.00 -14.57
CA LYS A 100 -10.31 -8.83 -15.33
C LYS A 100 -9.63 -9.84 -16.26
N ASP A 101 -8.39 -9.55 -16.66
CA ASP A 101 -7.60 -10.40 -17.56
C ASP A 101 -6.68 -11.35 -16.77
N LEU A 102 -6.67 -11.23 -15.43
CA LEU A 102 -5.88 -12.07 -14.53
C LEU A 102 -6.73 -13.24 -14.02
N THR A 103 -6.07 -14.36 -13.73
CA THR A 103 -6.70 -15.49 -13.06
C THR A 103 -6.96 -15.12 -11.59
N PRO A 104 -8.17 -15.34 -11.03
CA PRO A 104 -8.44 -15.06 -9.62
C PRO A 104 -7.84 -16.16 -8.72
N ALA A 105 -6.55 -16.45 -8.90
CA ALA A 105 -5.81 -17.42 -8.11
C ALA A 105 -5.67 -16.94 -6.66
N LYS A 106 -5.69 -17.86 -5.71
CA LYS A 106 -5.42 -17.59 -4.30
C LYS A 106 -3.92 -17.70 -4.04
N PHE A 107 -3.44 -16.93 -3.07
CA PHE A 107 -2.10 -17.13 -2.54
C PHE A 107 -2.03 -18.50 -1.83
N ASP A 108 -0.88 -19.16 -1.93
CA ASP A 108 -0.66 -20.41 -1.23
C ASP A 108 -0.89 -20.23 0.29
N PRO A 109 -1.69 -21.12 0.91
CA PRO A 109 -1.92 -21.05 2.33
C PRO A 109 -0.62 -21.34 3.08
N VAL A 110 -0.13 -20.36 3.83
CA VAL A 110 0.99 -20.58 4.75
C VAL A 110 0.43 -21.13 6.04
N ALA A 111 0.75 -22.38 6.37
CA ALA A 111 0.52 -22.92 7.71
C ALA A 111 1.44 -22.19 8.70
N VAL A 112 0.95 -21.10 9.27
CA VAL A 112 1.63 -20.41 10.37
C VAL A 112 1.42 -21.26 11.62
N LYS A 113 2.40 -22.08 12.00
CA LYS A 113 2.47 -22.60 13.37
C LYS A 113 2.78 -21.40 14.28
N VAL A 114 1.74 -20.81 14.84
CA VAL A 114 1.91 -19.83 15.92
C VAL A 114 2.42 -20.62 17.13
N SER A 115 3.72 -20.60 17.36
CA SER A 115 4.25 -21.00 18.67
C SER A 115 3.78 -19.94 19.64
N VAL A 116 2.84 -20.30 20.50
CA VAL A 116 2.43 -19.46 21.62
C VAL A 116 3.67 -19.24 22.48
N LEU A 117 4.26 -18.05 22.42
CA LEU A 117 5.27 -17.66 23.37
C LEU A 117 4.63 -17.76 24.75
N LYS A 118 5.05 -18.78 25.53
CA LYS A 118 4.66 -18.89 26.94
C LYS A 118 5.00 -17.56 27.60
N LYS A 119 3.99 -16.93 28.18
CA LYS A 119 4.13 -15.70 28.95
C LYS A 119 5.27 -15.89 29.94
N VAL A 120 6.39 -15.23 29.72
CA VAL A 120 7.49 -15.21 30.69
C VAL A 120 6.95 -14.49 31.92
N ARG A 121 6.65 -15.22 32.97
CA ARG A 121 6.37 -14.62 34.28
C ARG A 121 7.66 -13.93 34.73
N ARG A 122 7.64 -12.62 34.83
CA ARG A 122 8.62 -11.92 35.67
C ARG A 122 8.35 -12.37 37.08
N ASN A 123 9.32 -13.07 37.67
CA ASN A 123 9.38 -13.19 39.11
C ASN A 123 9.87 -11.84 39.61
N ASP A 124 8.98 -11.11 40.23
CA ASP A 124 9.34 -9.93 41.04
C ASP A 124 10.01 -10.40 42.33
#